data_ebc303a3a37056f6b2ddfe53e9e23e88
#
_entry.id   ebc303a3a37056f6b2ddfe53e9e23e88
#
_cell.length_a   1.000
_cell.length_b   1.000
_cell.length_c   1.000
_cell.angle_alpha   90.00
_cell.angle_beta   90.00
_cell.angle_gamma   90.00
#
_symmetry.space_group_name_H-M   'P 1'
#
loop_
_entity.id
_entity.type
_entity.pdbx_description
1 polymer ?
#
loop_
_entity_poly.entity_id
_entity_poly.type
_entity_poly.pdbx_seq_one_letter_code
_entity_poly.pdbx_strand_id
1 'polypeptide(L)'
;MKRVVICICTLIMVCAGCTYSNQGQEQKSEPYSVSTTAVDGYQELLSKLYISDSIDRGFVTKLRQYDVSFGDEAQATQALKEWLGEGTQETVVSEDGRDHVKLTKDQTTAEASVNKNGTWVTLTNQNKRPLVTSYSAFLADSIENKVAISKFNDTIKFSSEVALEKVKKFIEGYQLNFSDYDFVVATVSKESFEAYWPYLKENLVKEGADFTSFEDQAEDLCVISVFPKIGEHRIIDSNTRFGSPEQLNITYGTNFMFAVTESGVIHVDITGVFLPSNIRSEEVEVSYDKAVEMIRNKYQETLLENPVYIEKIQIEYAPLPVQQDGQVYEERRYQPLVAVTVKEEGRFEKFYLNPLNWKEVQ
;
A
#
# COMPACT_ATOMS: atom_id res chain seq x y z
N MET A 1 25.95 33.84 -3.17
CA MET A 1 25.15 34.30 -4.33
C MET A 1 25.57 33.50 -5.57
N LYS A 2 24.86 32.42 -5.93
CA LYS A 2 25.00 31.72 -7.22
C LYS A 2 23.62 31.66 -7.86
N ARG A 3 23.52 32.25 -9.05
CA ARG A 3 22.29 32.36 -9.83
C ARG A 3 21.97 31.02 -10.47
N VAL A 4 20.75 30.53 -10.25
CA VAL A 4 20.17 29.39 -10.99
C VAL A 4 19.55 29.96 -12.26
N VAL A 5 19.95 29.46 -13.41
CA VAL A 5 19.39 29.81 -14.72
C VAL A 5 18.32 28.80 -15.03
N ILE A 6 17.09 29.27 -15.12
CA ILE A 6 15.94 28.48 -15.57
C ILE A 6 15.84 28.64 -17.09
N CYS A 7 16.05 27.56 -17.84
CA CYS A 7 15.76 27.50 -19.27
C CYS A 7 14.27 27.18 -19.49
N ILE A 8 13.51 28.17 -19.94
CA ILE A 8 12.15 28.00 -20.43
C ILE A 8 12.24 27.73 -21.93
N CYS A 9 11.93 26.51 -22.36
CA CYS A 9 11.74 26.20 -23.77
C CYS A 9 10.28 26.45 -24.16
N THR A 10 10.04 27.56 -24.81
CA THR A 10 8.74 27.90 -25.43
C THR A 10 8.67 27.20 -26.79
N LEU A 11 7.77 26.22 -26.93
CA LEU A 11 7.48 25.58 -28.22
C LEU A 11 6.35 26.35 -28.92
N ILE A 12 6.65 26.99 -30.05
CA ILE A 12 5.70 27.67 -30.90
C ILE A 12 5.08 26.63 -31.85
N MET A 13 3.78 26.38 -31.71
CA MET A 13 3.00 25.65 -32.71
C MET A 13 2.61 26.56 -33.85
N VAL A 14 3.09 26.25 -35.02
CA VAL A 14 2.63 26.83 -36.28
C VAL A 14 1.44 26.01 -36.78
N CYS A 15 0.25 26.60 -36.78
CA CYS A 15 -0.92 26.03 -37.44
C CYS A 15 -0.82 26.26 -38.94
N ALA A 16 -0.64 25.21 -39.72
CA ALA A 16 -0.89 25.23 -41.16
C ALA A 16 -2.22 24.54 -41.43
N GLY A 17 -3.22 25.30 -41.83
CA GLY A 17 -4.51 24.79 -42.25
C GLY A 17 -4.42 24.10 -43.62
N CYS A 18 -4.98 22.93 -43.70
CA CYS A 18 -5.36 22.27 -44.95
C CYS A 18 -6.84 21.87 -44.88
N THR A 19 -7.65 22.58 -45.59
CA THR A 19 -9.02 22.18 -45.94
C THR A 19 -8.97 20.98 -46.88
N TYR A 20 -9.58 19.87 -46.49
CA TYR A 20 -9.89 18.79 -47.42
C TYR A 20 -11.38 18.44 -47.38
N SER A 21 -11.95 18.41 -48.59
CA SER A 21 -13.34 18.19 -48.90
C SER A 21 -13.82 16.80 -48.57
N ASN A 22 -15.03 16.70 -48.00
CA ASN A 22 -15.82 15.49 -47.86
C ASN A 22 -16.06 14.79 -49.19
N GLN A 23 -15.62 13.53 -49.32
CA GLN A 23 -16.28 12.52 -50.11
C GLN A 23 -16.40 11.26 -49.29
N GLY A 24 -17.65 10.87 -48.99
CA GLY A 24 -17.96 9.68 -48.25
C GLY A 24 -17.55 8.41 -49.02
N GLN A 25 -16.78 7.58 -48.34
CA GLN A 25 -16.74 6.15 -48.56
C GLN A 25 -16.90 5.48 -47.21
N GLU A 26 -18.00 4.74 -47.07
CA GLU A 26 -18.17 3.77 -46.02
C GLU A 26 -17.09 2.69 -46.17
N GLN A 27 -16.02 2.81 -45.41
CA GLN A 27 -15.05 1.74 -45.23
C GLN A 27 -15.65 0.75 -44.22
N LYS A 28 -16.16 -0.37 -44.72
CA LYS A 28 -16.43 -1.55 -43.89
C LYS A 28 -15.13 -1.91 -43.19
N SER A 29 -15.11 -1.75 -41.86
CA SER A 29 -14.06 -2.27 -41.01
C SER A 29 -14.04 -3.79 -41.10
N GLU A 30 -13.08 -4.36 -41.81
CA GLU A 30 -12.75 -5.76 -41.68
C GLU A 30 -12.34 -6.04 -40.23
N PRO A 31 -12.75 -7.17 -39.64
CA PRO A 31 -12.32 -7.54 -38.33
C PRO A 31 -10.80 -7.77 -38.38
N TYR A 32 -10.04 -6.97 -37.65
CA TYR A 32 -8.61 -7.17 -37.44
C TYR A 32 -8.40 -8.59 -36.91
N SER A 33 -7.87 -9.46 -37.71
CA SER A 33 -7.34 -10.74 -37.24
C SER A 33 -6.07 -10.43 -36.42
N VAL A 34 -6.22 -10.45 -35.11
CA VAL A 34 -5.10 -10.36 -34.18
C VAL A 34 -4.23 -11.61 -34.38
N SER A 35 -3.06 -11.42 -34.93
CA SER A 35 -2.01 -12.45 -34.93
C SER A 35 -1.60 -12.65 -33.47
N THR A 36 -2.15 -13.67 -32.82
CA THR A 36 -1.82 -14.02 -31.45
C THR A 36 -0.46 -14.70 -31.42
N THR A 37 0.58 -13.94 -31.22
CA THR A 37 1.85 -14.47 -30.72
C THR A 37 1.58 -14.79 -29.24
N ALA A 38 1.15 -16.02 -28.96
CA ALA A 38 0.88 -16.45 -27.60
C ALA A 38 2.22 -16.43 -26.81
N VAL A 39 2.33 -15.54 -25.85
CA VAL A 39 3.30 -15.66 -24.78
C VAL A 39 2.71 -16.66 -23.81
N ASP A 40 3.48 -17.66 -23.40
CA ASP A 40 2.99 -18.75 -22.55
C ASP A 40 2.33 -18.20 -21.27
N GLY A 41 1.05 -18.54 -21.02
CA GLY A 41 0.25 -18.05 -19.89
C GLY A 41 -0.36 -16.65 -20.05
N TYR A 42 -0.29 -16.05 -21.27
CA TYR A 42 -0.86 -14.72 -21.53
C TYR A 42 -1.57 -14.62 -22.87
N GLN A 43 -2.62 -13.84 -22.90
CA GLN A 43 -3.33 -13.43 -24.12
C GLN A 43 -2.99 -11.99 -24.49
N GLU A 44 -2.67 -11.74 -25.77
CA GLU A 44 -2.45 -10.39 -26.28
C GLU A 44 -3.78 -9.62 -26.38
N LEU A 45 -3.87 -8.45 -25.77
CA LEU A 45 -5.00 -7.52 -25.85
C LEU A 45 -4.79 -6.43 -26.89
N LEU A 46 -3.57 -5.92 -26.98
CA LEU A 46 -3.06 -4.94 -27.97
C LEU A 46 -1.62 -5.32 -28.26
N SER A 47 -1.01 -4.71 -29.30
CA SER A 47 0.43 -4.87 -29.56
C SER A 47 1.23 -4.54 -28.30
N LYS A 48 1.98 -5.51 -27.80
CA LYS A 48 2.80 -5.44 -26.56
C LYS A 48 2.00 -5.28 -25.24
N LEU A 49 0.68 -5.41 -25.24
CA LEU A 49 -0.13 -5.45 -24.04
C LEU A 49 -0.72 -6.86 -23.90
N TYR A 50 -0.36 -7.53 -22.80
CA TYR A 50 -0.72 -8.92 -22.54
C TYR A 50 -1.52 -9.01 -21.23
N ILE A 51 -2.45 -9.94 -21.16
CA ILE A 51 -3.22 -10.26 -19.95
C ILE A 51 -3.02 -11.71 -19.56
N SER A 52 -2.77 -11.96 -18.27
CA SER A 52 -2.62 -13.31 -17.74
C SER A 52 -3.88 -14.16 -17.96
N ASP A 53 -3.70 -15.40 -18.41
CA ASP A 53 -4.79 -16.39 -18.57
C ASP A 53 -5.46 -16.75 -17.23
N SER A 54 -4.81 -16.44 -16.10
CA SER A 54 -5.37 -16.66 -14.76
C SER A 54 -6.46 -15.66 -14.36
N ILE A 55 -6.66 -14.59 -15.14
CA ILE A 55 -7.67 -13.55 -14.85
C ILE A 55 -9.01 -13.99 -15.42
N ASP A 56 -9.99 -14.21 -14.53
CA ASP A 56 -11.37 -14.50 -14.91
C ASP A 56 -12.07 -13.23 -15.42
N ARG A 57 -12.08 -13.05 -16.73
CA ARG A 57 -12.68 -11.89 -17.39
C ARG A 57 -14.19 -11.81 -17.24
N GLY A 58 -14.85 -12.97 -17.09
CA GLY A 58 -16.31 -13.04 -16.88
C GLY A 58 -16.74 -12.70 -15.45
N PHE A 59 -15.78 -12.43 -14.54
CA PHE A 59 -16.09 -12.14 -13.15
C PHE A 59 -16.89 -10.84 -13.02
N VAL A 60 -18.07 -10.95 -12.38
CA VAL A 60 -18.93 -9.82 -12.04
C VAL A 60 -19.43 -10.01 -10.61
N THR A 61 -19.34 -8.98 -9.79
CA THR A 61 -19.84 -8.99 -8.41
C THR A 61 -20.48 -7.67 -8.05
N LYS A 62 -21.32 -7.67 -7.00
CA LYS A 62 -21.90 -6.46 -6.40
C LYS A 62 -21.41 -6.33 -4.98
N LEU A 63 -20.85 -5.18 -4.67
CA LEU A 63 -20.20 -4.88 -3.40
C LEU A 63 -20.81 -3.63 -2.76
N ARG A 64 -20.81 -3.60 -1.44
CA ARG A 64 -21.35 -2.47 -0.68
C ARG A 64 -20.24 -1.50 -0.30
N GLN A 65 -20.64 -0.25 -0.12
CA GLN A 65 -19.83 0.78 0.50
C GLN A 65 -20.07 0.78 2.02
N TYR A 66 -19.10 1.30 2.76
CA TYR A 66 -19.18 1.42 4.21
C TYR A 66 -18.82 2.83 4.61
N ASP A 67 -19.57 3.38 5.59
CA ASP A 67 -19.11 4.61 6.25
C ASP A 67 -17.83 4.32 7.02
N VAL A 68 -17.06 5.36 7.18
CA VAL A 68 -15.80 5.31 7.94
C VAL A 68 -16.04 5.90 9.32
N SER A 69 -15.53 5.24 10.34
CA SER A 69 -15.39 5.79 11.68
C SER A 69 -13.92 5.84 12.07
N PHE A 70 -13.63 6.76 12.98
CA PHE A 70 -12.32 6.84 13.61
C PHE A 70 -12.27 5.90 14.81
N GLY A 71 -11.08 5.40 15.14
CA GLY A 71 -10.86 4.67 16.38
C GLY A 71 -11.02 5.58 17.61
N ASP A 72 -11.05 4.97 18.77
CA ASP A 72 -11.04 5.66 20.07
C ASP A 72 -9.60 5.64 20.61
N GLU A 73 -8.99 6.83 20.75
CA GLU A 73 -7.61 6.97 21.22
C GLU A 73 -7.43 6.46 22.65
N ALA A 74 -8.43 6.67 23.52
CA ALA A 74 -8.37 6.19 24.90
C ALA A 74 -8.42 4.65 24.94
N GLN A 75 -9.27 4.04 24.11
CA GLN A 75 -9.35 2.58 23.97
C GLN A 75 -8.04 2.01 23.41
N ALA A 76 -7.48 2.66 22.40
CA ALA A 76 -6.21 2.29 21.79
C ALA A 76 -5.06 2.35 22.79
N THR A 77 -4.96 3.42 23.55
CA THR A 77 -3.99 3.62 24.62
C THR A 77 -4.14 2.56 25.72
N GLN A 78 -5.37 2.26 26.12
CA GLN A 78 -5.66 1.24 27.11
C GLN A 78 -5.23 -0.17 26.64
N ALA A 79 -5.51 -0.51 25.38
CA ALA A 79 -5.08 -1.79 24.79
C ALA A 79 -3.54 -1.93 24.76
N LEU A 80 -2.82 -0.85 24.42
CA LEU A 80 -1.36 -0.82 24.50
C LEU A 80 -0.85 -0.98 25.93
N LYS A 81 -1.50 -0.34 26.90
CA LYS A 81 -1.13 -0.46 28.29
C LYS A 81 -1.33 -1.87 28.82
N GLU A 82 -2.42 -2.52 28.46
CA GLU A 82 -2.69 -3.93 28.80
C GLU A 82 -1.67 -4.85 28.15
N TRP A 83 -1.30 -4.59 26.89
CA TRP A 83 -0.26 -5.34 26.20
C TRP A 83 1.12 -5.21 26.86
N LEU A 84 1.51 -4.00 27.25
CA LEU A 84 2.76 -3.76 27.96
C LEU A 84 2.74 -4.37 29.36
N GLY A 85 1.57 -4.42 30.01
CA GLY A 85 1.35 -5.07 31.31
C GLY A 85 1.71 -4.20 32.51
N GLU A 86 1.75 -4.82 33.69
CA GLU A 86 2.02 -4.13 34.96
C GLU A 86 3.36 -3.36 34.94
N GLY A 87 3.38 -2.22 35.61
CA GLY A 87 4.58 -1.34 35.68
C GLY A 87 4.71 -0.35 34.52
N THR A 88 3.76 -0.34 33.58
CA THR A 88 3.72 0.65 32.49
C THR A 88 3.51 2.06 33.06
N GLN A 89 4.41 2.99 32.68
CA GLN A 89 4.34 4.40 33.04
C GLN A 89 3.65 5.18 31.92
N GLU A 90 2.84 6.14 32.31
CA GLU A 90 2.16 7.07 31.40
C GLU A 90 2.77 8.46 31.52
N THR A 91 3.02 9.12 30.40
CA THR A 91 3.48 10.50 30.33
C THR A 91 2.65 11.23 29.29
N VAL A 92 2.07 12.35 29.65
CA VAL A 92 1.42 13.23 28.67
C VAL A 92 2.50 14.05 27.97
N VAL A 93 2.52 13.99 26.67
CA VAL A 93 3.45 14.73 25.80
C VAL A 93 2.64 15.68 24.96
N SER A 94 3.07 16.95 24.91
CA SER A 94 2.44 17.97 24.06
C SER A 94 3.33 18.23 22.84
N GLU A 95 2.85 17.82 21.67
CA GLU A 95 3.51 18.08 20.39
C GLU A 95 2.52 18.71 19.40
N ASP A 96 2.94 19.74 18.69
CA ASP A 96 2.13 20.47 17.69
C ASP A 96 0.75 20.95 18.21
N GLY A 97 0.70 21.30 19.51
CA GLY A 97 -0.51 21.79 20.17
C GLY A 97 -1.56 20.71 20.48
N ARG A 98 -1.16 19.46 20.49
CA ARG A 98 -1.97 18.31 20.90
C ARG A 98 -1.29 17.55 22.02
N ASP A 99 -2.08 17.15 23.00
CA ASP A 99 -1.64 16.25 24.04
C ASP A 99 -1.90 14.80 23.60
N HIS A 100 -0.90 13.95 23.76
CA HIS A 100 -1.04 12.51 23.56
C HIS A 100 -0.35 11.75 24.70
N VAL A 101 -0.78 10.51 24.90
CA VAL A 101 -0.24 9.67 25.98
C VAL A 101 0.86 8.78 25.42
N LYS A 102 2.06 8.96 25.98
CA LYS A 102 3.20 8.08 25.76
C LYS A 102 3.28 7.05 26.89
N LEU A 103 3.31 5.79 26.52
CA LEU A 103 3.48 4.66 27.41
C LEU A 103 4.94 4.21 27.39
N THR A 104 5.47 3.93 28.56
CA THR A 104 6.84 3.43 28.68
C THR A 104 6.91 2.28 29.69
N LYS A 105 7.55 1.20 29.28
CA LYS A 105 7.86 0.09 30.17
C LYS A 105 9.24 -0.47 29.81
N ASP A 106 10.14 -0.55 30.79
CA ASP A 106 11.52 -0.94 30.56
C ASP A 106 12.16 -0.08 29.47
N GLN A 107 12.52 -0.68 28.34
CA GLN A 107 13.07 0.01 27.18
C GLN A 107 12.07 0.13 26.00
N THR A 108 10.80 -0.19 26.24
CA THR A 108 9.77 -0.12 25.22
C THR A 108 8.94 1.13 25.38
N THR A 109 8.77 1.88 24.31
CA THR A 109 7.85 3.01 24.22
C THR A 109 6.69 2.66 23.29
N ALA A 110 5.48 3.09 23.62
CA ALA A 110 4.30 2.90 22.79
C ALA A 110 3.40 4.13 22.86
N GLU A 111 2.76 4.43 21.74
CA GLU A 111 1.85 5.56 21.58
C GLU A 111 0.69 5.17 20.68
N ALA A 112 -0.47 5.74 20.95
CA ALA A 112 -1.60 5.70 20.05
C ALA A 112 -2.12 7.12 19.83
N SER A 113 -2.56 7.41 18.62
CA SER A 113 -3.22 8.67 18.29
C SER A 113 -4.32 8.47 17.26
N VAL A 114 -5.32 9.32 17.30
CA VAL A 114 -6.40 9.36 16.33
C VAL A 114 -6.47 10.75 15.71
N ASN A 115 -6.40 10.83 14.40
CA ASN A 115 -6.48 12.10 13.67
C ASN A 115 -7.23 11.93 12.34
N LYS A 116 -7.31 12.99 11.54
CA LYS A 116 -8.01 12.99 10.24
C LYS A 116 -7.46 11.95 9.23
N ASN A 117 -6.27 11.42 9.44
CA ASN A 117 -5.65 10.41 8.59
C ASN A 117 -5.81 8.99 9.15
N GLY A 118 -6.67 8.82 10.16
CA GLY A 118 -6.96 7.53 10.78
C GLY A 118 -6.28 7.33 12.14
N THR A 119 -6.34 6.11 12.62
CA THR A 119 -5.70 5.68 13.87
C THR A 119 -4.26 5.28 13.60
N TRP A 120 -3.38 5.69 14.50
CA TRP A 120 -1.95 5.40 14.50
C TRP A 120 -1.58 4.70 15.79
N VAL A 121 -0.78 3.67 15.69
CA VAL A 121 -0.21 2.96 16.83
C VAL A 121 1.23 2.66 16.55
N THR A 122 2.09 3.06 17.44
CA THR A 122 3.51 2.73 17.40
C THR A 122 3.92 2.06 18.69
N LEU A 123 4.78 1.07 18.57
CA LEU A 123 5.50 0.46 19.70
C LEU A 123 6.91 0.19 19.25
N THR A 124 7.90 0.58 20.04
CA THR A 124 9.31 0.35 19.71
C THR A 124 10.10 0.03 20.96
N ASN A 125 10.83 -1.09 20.92
CA ASN A 125 11.86 -1.38 21.91
C ASN A 125 13.11 -0.53 21.56
N GLN A 126 13.45 0.42 22.43
CA GLN A 126 14.53 1.38 22.18
C GLN A 126 15.89 0.73 22.06
N ASN A 127 16.14 -0.36 22.79
CA ASN A 127 17.39 -1.13 22.67
C ASN A 127 17.50 -1.84 21.31
N LYS A 128 16.38 -2.06 20.62
CA LYS A 128 16.31 -2.70 19.31
C LYS A 128 16.04 -1.70 18.17
N ARG A 129 16.00 -0.41 18.47
CA ARG A 129 15.73 0.64 17.49
C ARG A 129 16.67 0.58 16.28
N PRO A 130 17.97 0.35 16.42
CA PRO A 130 18.86 0.18 15.26
C PRO A 130 18.44 -0.97 14.35
N LEU A 131 18.06 -2.11 14.90
CA LEU A 131 17.55 -3.27 14.16
C LEU A 131 16.26 -2.91 13.40
N VAL A 132 15.30 -2.25 14.07
CA VAL A 132 14.04 -1.81 13.46
C VAL A 132 14.27 -0.81 12.34
N THR A 133 15.14 0.20 12.54
CA THR A 133 15.45 1.22 11.53
C THR A 133 16.09 0.59 10.29
N SER A 134 17.07 -0.26 10.48
CA SER A 134 17.74 -0.95 9.38
C SER A 134 16.80 -1.91 8.65
N TYR A 135 15.92 -2.56 9.40
CA TYR A 135 14.90 -3.41 8.83
C TYR A 135 13.88 -2.60 7.99
N SER A 136 13.42 -1.46 8.50
CA SER A 136 12.52 -0.58 7.74
C SER A 136 13.18 -0.09 6.45
N ALA A 137 14.47 0.26 6.49
CA ALA A 137 15.23 0.61 5.31
C ALA A 137 15.40 -0.58 4.33
N PHE A 138 15.66 -1.77 4.85
CA PHE A 138 15.71 -3.00 4.05
C PHE A 138 14.38 -3.32 3.37
N LEU A 139 13.25 -3.12 4.07
CA LEU A 139 11.92 -3.24 3.48
C LEU A 139 11.68 -2.19 2.41
N ALA A 140 12.03 -0.93 2.67
CA ALA A 140 11.86 0.15 1.70
C ALA A 140 12.67 -0.13 0.44
N ASP A 141 13.94 -0.52 0.58
CA ASP A 141 14.79 -0.90 -0.55
C ASP A 141 14.26 -2.14 -1.29
N SER A 142 13.74 -3.14 -0.57
CA SER A 142 13.13 -4.32 -1.20
C SER A 142 11.83 -3.98 -1.94
N ILE A 143 11.09 -2.99 -1.48
CA ILE A 143 9.90 -2.45 -2.16
C ILE A 143 10.32 -1.67 -3.39
N GLU A 144 11.29 -0.77 -3.29
CA GLU A 144 11.82 0.00 -4.42
C GLU A 144 12.47 -0.89 -5.48
N ASN A 145 13.25 -1.87 -5.06
CA ASN A 145 13.85 -2.88 -5.94
C ASN A 145 12.89 -4.02 -6.30
N LYS A 146 11.64 -3.96 -5.82
CA LYS A 146 10.54 -4.87 -6.18
C LYS A 146 10.81 -6.35 -5.88
N VAL A 147 11.63 -6.60 -4.88
CA VAL A 147 11.77 -7.92 -4.29
C VAL A 147 10.60 -8.10 -3.33
N ALA A 148 9.65 -8.96 -3.67
CA ALA A 148 8.51 -9.21 -2.78
C ALA A 148 9.01 -9.63 -1.39
N ILE A 149 8.46 -9.01 -0.33
CA ILE A 149 8.74 -9.37 1.07
C ILE A 149 8.59 -10.89 1.29
N SER A 150 7.63 -11.50 0.59
CA SER A 150 7.42 -12.96 0.59
C SER A 150 8.60 -13.79 0.08
N LYS A 151 9.66 -13.18 -0.46
CA LYS A 151 10.89 -13.89 -0.85
C LYS A 151 11.87 -14.08 0.30
N PHE A 152 11.72 -13.35 1.39
CA PHE A 152 12.49 -13.57 2.58
C PHE A 152 11.86 -14.70 3.40
N ASN A 153 12.42 -15.86 3.27
CA ASN A 153 11.98 -17.07 3.93
C ASN A 153 13.19 -17.84 4.47
N ASP A 154 14.02 -17.12 5.20
CA ASP A 154 15.20 -17.67 5.82
C ASP A 154 14.80 -18.63 6.95
N THR A 155 15.65 -19.61 7.20
CA THR A 155 15.55 -20.41 8.44
C THR A 155 16.02 -19.56 9.60
N ILE A 156 15.13 -19.31 10.55
CA ILE A 156 15.40 -18.58 11.80
C ILE A 156 15.36 -19.51 13.00
N LYS A 157 15.97 -19.10 14.13
CA LYS A 157 16.13 -19.94 15.33
C LYS A 157 14.87 -20.09 16.17
N PHE A 158 13.87 -19.25 15.94
CA PHE A 158 12.57 -19.33 16.63
C PHE A 158 11.42 -19.57 15.65
N SER A 159 10.25 -19.99 16.15
CA SER A 159 9.11 -20.33 15.30
C SER A 159 8.39 -19.07 14.81
N SER A 160 8.22 -18.95 13.49
CA SER A 160 7.41 -17.91 12.85
C SER A 160 5.92 -18.06 13.19
N GLU A 161 5.44 -19.27 13.45
CA GLU A 161 4.06 -19.51 13.90
C GLU A 161 3.82 -18.92 15.30
N VAL A 162 4.80 -19.06 16.21
CA VAL A 162 4.71 -18.44 17.54
C VAL A 162 4.74 -16.91 17.43
N ALA A 163 5.54 -16.36 16.52
CA ALA A 163 5.54 -14.93 16.24
C ALA A 163 4.18 -14.45 15.72
N LEU A 164 3.60 -15.19 14.78
CA LEU A 164 2.29 -14.91 14.21
C LEU A 164 1.18 -14.94 15.28
N GLU A 165 1.18 -15.91 16.17
CA GLU A 165 0.20 -15.99 17.26
C GLU A 165 0.31 -14.80 18.24
N LYS A 166 1.51 -14.29 18.49
CA LYS A 166 1.69 -13.06 19.28
C LYS A 166 1.07 -11.87 18.61
N VAL A 167 1.24 -11.74 17.29
CA VAL A 167 0.65 -10.63 16.50
C VAL A 167 -0.87 -10.74 16.45
N LYS A 168 -1.43 -11.93 16.25
CA LYS A 168 -2.89 -12.14 16.30
C LYS A 168 -3.48 -11.70 17.63
N LYS A 169 -2.87 -12.12 18.75
CA LYS A 169 -3.31 -11.68 20.09
C LYS A 169 -3.25 -10.17 20.28
N PHE A 170 -2.23 -9.50 19.70
CA PHE A 170 -2.17 -8.05 19.75
C PHE A 170 -3.36 -7.42 19.02
N ILE A 171 -3.66 -7.89 17.80
CA ILE A 171 -4.76 -7.38 16.97
C ILE A 171 -6.12 -7.64 17.65
N GLU A 172 -6.32 -8.83 18.21
CA GLU A 172 -7.53 -9.19 18.96
C GLU A 172 -7.74 -8.27 20.18
N GLY A 173 -6.67 -8.00 20.94
CA GLY A 173 -6.71 -7.07 22.07
C GLY A 173 -7.03 -5.64 21.66
N TYR A 174 -6.66 -5.25 20.45
CA TYR A 174 -6.87 -3.92 19.91
C TYR A 174 -8.31 -3.68 19.40
N GLN A 175 -9.12 -4.74 19.27
CA GLN A 175 -10.56 -4.69 18.91
C GLN A 175 -10.86 -3.87 17.62
N LEU A 176 -10.01 -3.98 16.62
CA LEU A 176 -10.29 -3.39 15.31
C LEU A 176 -11.40 -4.19 14.63
N ASN A 177 -12.52 -3.55 14.29
CA ASN A 177 -13.73 -4.18 13.75
C ASN A 177 -13.63 -4.48 12.24
N PHE A 178 -12.55 -5.11 11.80
CA PHE A 178 -12.48 -5.67 10.44
C PHE A 178 -13.04 -7.09 10.44
N SER A 179 -13.54 -7.51 9.27
CA SER A 179 -14.16 -8.83 9.14
C SER A 179 -13.15 -9.98 9.23
N ASP A 180 -11.92 -9.75 8.76
CA ASP A 180 -10.83 -10.72 8.72
C ASP A 180 -9.49 -10.02 8.42
N TYR A 181 -8.40 -10.80 8.46
CA TYR A 181 -7.04 -10.34 8.17
C TYR A 181 -6.27 -11.36 7.34
N ASP A 182 -5.53 -10.89 6.35
CA ASP A 182 -4.48 -11.68 5.72
C ASP A 182 -3.14 -11.37 6.38
N PHE A 183 -2.31 -12.39 6.52
CA PHE A 183 -0.97 -12.26 7.10
C PHE A 183 0.08 -12.66 6.07
N VAL A 184 1.08 -11.80 5.90
CA VAL A 184 2.27 -12.11 5.13
C VAL A 184 3.44 -12.15 6.10
N VAL A 185 4.08 -13.30 6.19
CA VAL A 185 5.19 -13.55 7.09
C VAL A 185 6.48 -13.62 6.29
N ALA A 186 7.46 -12.83 6.67
CA ALA A 186 8.81 -12.86 6.15
C ALA A 186 9.78 -13.15 7.28
N THR A 187 10.74 -14.05 7.05
CA THR A 187 11.79 -14.36 8.01
C THR A 187 13.13 -13.93 7.45
N VAL A 188 13.91 -13.22 8.26
CA VAL A 188 15.25 -12.75 7.91
C VAL A 188 16.20 -13.28 8.97
N SER A 189 17.16 -14.10 8.57
CA SER A 189 18.17 -14.60 9.49
C SER A 189 19.17 -13.51 9.82
N LYS A 190 19.81 -13.63 10.99
CA LYS A 190 20.92 -12.76 11.37
C LYS A 190 22.00 -12.72 10.28
N GLU A 191 22.35 -13.85 9.70
CA GLU A 191 23.37 -14.00 8.67
C GLU A 191 22.99 -13.24 7.38
N SER A 192 21.74 -13.35 6.93
CA SER A 192 21.24 -12.60 5.77
C SER A 192 21.27 -11.11 6.01
N PHE A 193 20.94 -10.70 7.21
CA PHE A 193 20.95 -9.30 7.61
C PHE A 193 22.38 -8.74 7.63
N GLU A 194 23.33 -9.46 8.23
CA GLU A 194 24.75 -9.11 8.25
C GLU A 194 25.36 -9.03 6.83
N ALA A 195 24.95 -9.95 5.94
CA ALA A 195 25.40 -9.95 4.55
C ALA A 195 24.89 -8.72 3.75
N TYR A 196 23.69 -8.22 4.08
CA TYR A 196 23.10 -7.07 3.42
C TYR A 196 23.52 -5.73 4.04
N TRP A 197 24.07 -5.75 5.24
CA TRP A 197 24.44 -4.58 6.02
C TRP A 197 25.41 -3.61 5.33
N PRO A 198 26.48 -4.05 4.62
CA PRO A 198 27.37 -3.11 3.94
C PRO A 198 26.64 -2.22 2.93
N TYR A 199 25.67 -2.78 2.21
CA TYR A 199 24.85 -2.06 1.25
C TYR A 199 23.92 -1.06 1.94
N LEU A 200 23.21 -1.47 2.98
CA LEU A 200 22.37 -0.59 3.78
C LEU A 200 23.17 0.56 4.39
N LYS A 201 24.34 0.26 4.96
CA LYS A 201 25.22 1.26 5.57
C LYS A 201 25.63 2.34 4.57
N GLU A 202 26.02 1.95 3.37
CA GLU A 202 26.42 2.90 2.32
C GLU A 202 25.27 3.87 1.97
N ASN A 203 24.06 3.38 1.85
CA ASN A 203 22.90 4.18 1.49
C ASN A 203 22.38 5.03 2.65
N LEU A 204 22.29 4.48 3.85
CA LEU A 204 21.74 5.14 5.02
C LEU A 204 22.70 6.17 5.64
N VAL A 205 24.04 5.99 5.55
CA VAL A 205 25.03 6.98 5.98
C VAL A 205 24.95 8.23 5.10
N LYS A 206 24.61 8.10 3.82
CA LYS A 206 24.34 9.25 2.94
C LYS A 206 23.17 10.11 3.43
N GLU A 207 22.24 9.52 4.16
CA GLU A 207 21.07 10.19 4.76
C GLU A 207 21.34 10.75 6.17
N GLY A 208 22.57 10.60 6.70
CA GLY A 208 22.97 11.17 8.01
C GLY A 208 22.55 10.34 9.22
N ALA A 209 22.16 9.08 9.05
CA ALA A 209 21.80 8.20 10.15
C ALA A 209 23.06 7.66 10.89
N ASP A 210 23.01 7.60 12.22
CA ASP A 210 24.07 7.01 13.04
C ASP A 210 23.78 5.51 13.29
N PHE A 211 24.60 4.65 12.70
CA PHE A 211 24.45 3.19 12.76
C PHE A 211 25.61 2.49 13.47
N THR A 212 26.35 3.19 14.30
CA THR A 212 27.58 2.67 14.92
C THR A 212 27.37 1.46 15.86
N SER A 213 26.13 1.20 16.30
CA SER A 213 25.82 0.14 17.26
C SER A 213 25.07 -1.07 16.66
N PHE A 214 24.93 -1.14 15.35
CA PHE A 214 24.05 -2.11 14.71
C PHE A 214 24.61 -3.54 14.66
N GLU A 215 25.89 -3.69 14.36
CA GLU A 215 26.53 -5.01 14.17
C GLU A 215 26.40 -5.92 15.40
N ASP A 216 26.39 -5.30 16.61
CA ASP A 216 26.23 -6.04 17.86
C ASP A 216 24.78 -6.44 18.20
N GLN A 217 23.81 -5.92 17.46
CA GLN A 217 22.38 -6.13 17.76
C GLN A 217 21.64 -6.96 16.71
N ALA A 218 22.33 -7.39 15.65
CA ALA A 218 21.72 -8.22 14.62
C ALA A 218 21.26 -9.56 15.22
N GLU A 219 20.00 -9.89 15.02
CA GLU A 219 19.38 -11.13 15.42
C GLU A 219 18.37 -11.60 14.37
N ASP A 220 17.93 -12.85 14.49
CA ASP A 220 16.87 -13.37 13.62
C ASP A 220 15.58 -12.56 13.81
N LEU A 221 14.94 -12.23 12.70
CA LEU A 221 13.76 -11.38 12.66
C LEU A 221 12.62 -12.05 11.90
N CYS A 222 11.44 -12.01 12.48
CA CYS A 222 10.19 -12.33 11.80
C CYS A 222 9.42 -11.04 11.60
N VAL A 223 9.07 -10.73 10.33
CA VAL A 223 8.27 -9.58 9.98
C VAL A 223 6.92 -10.03 9.51
N ILE A 224 5.91 -9.45 10.08
CA ILE A 224 4.54 -9.80 9.81
C ILE A 224 3.81 -8.55 9.33
N SER A 225 3.47 -8.56 8.04
CA SER A 225 2.58 -7.57 7.47
C SER A 225 1.15 -8.11 7.53
N VAL A 226 0.24 -7.27 8.01
CA VAL A 226 -1.15 -7.64 8.20
C VAL A 226 -2.02 -6.75 7.32
N PHE A 227 -2.91 -7.38 6.57
CA PHE A 227 -3.81 -6.72 5.65
C PHE A 227 -5.24 -6.90 6.15
N PRO A 228 -5.86 -5.85 6.74
CA PRO A 228 -7.25 -5.92 7.16
C PRO A 228 -8.16 -6.07 5.95
N LYS A 229 -9.30 -6.73 6.15
CA LYS A 229 -10.27 -7.07 5.10
C LYS A 229 -11.66 -6.55 5.44
N ILE A 230 -12.40 -6.22 4.37
CA ILE A 230 -13.83 -6.01 4.37
C ILE A 230 -14.44 -7.11 3.52
N GLY A 231 -15.12 -8.06 4.14
CA GLY A 231 -15.50 -9.32 3.49
C GLY A 231 -14.24 -10.12 3.11
N GLU A 232 -14.13 -10.49 1.85
CA GLU A 232 -12.97 -11.24 1.33
C GLU A 232 -11.88 -10.32 0.72
N HIS A 233 -12.12 -9.00 0.70
CA HIS A 233 -11.28 -8.05 -0.01
C HIS A 233 -10.40 -7.25 0.94
N ARG A 234 -9.12 -7.14 0.59
CA ARG A 234 -8.15 -6.34 1.35
C ARG A 234 -8.47 -4.85 1.28
N ILE A 235 -8.06 -4.14 2.30
CA ILE A 235 -7.93 -2.69 2.24
C ILE A 235 -6.59 -2.35 1.57
N ILE A 236 -6.55 -1.24 0.84
CA ILE A 236 -5.33 -0.74 0.20
C ILE A 236 -4.18 -0.62 1.22
N ASP A 237 -3.00 -1.03 0.81
CA ASP A 237 -1.79 -0.99 1.63
C ASP A 237 -1.12 0.40 1.66
N SER A 238 -0.18 0.58 2.58
CA SER A 238 0.54 1.85 2.80
C SER A 238 1.37 2.35 1.63
N ASN A 239 1.65 1.49 0.64
CA ASN A 239 2.33 1.89 -0.59
C ASN A 239 1.37 2.60 -1.56
N THR A 240 0.09 2.58 -1.25
CA THR A 240 -0.97 3.20 -2.04
C THR A 240 -1.29 4.58 -1.50
N ARG A 241 -1.28 5.57 -2.39
CA ARG A 241 -1.64 6.94 -2.07
C ARG A 241 -2.50 7.52 -3.18
N PHE A 242 -3.60 8.16 -2.82
CA PHE A 242 -4.45 8.91 -3.73
C PHE A 242 -4.49 10.39 -3.35
N GLY A 243 -4.59 11.25 -4.35
CA GLY A 243 -4.65 12.70 -4.19
C GLY A 243 -3.28 13.38 -4.23
N SER A 244 -3.28 14.67 -4.50
CA SER A 244 -2.08 15.49 -4.51
C SER A 244 -1.90 16.23 -3.17
N PRO A 245 -0.67 16.57 -2.78
CA PRO A 245 -0.40 17.36 -1.56
C PRO A 245 -1.13 18.70 -1.52
N GLU A 246 -1.41 19.28 -2.68
CA GLU A 246 -2.07 20.55 -2.81
C GLU A 246 -3.59 20.48 -2.53
N GLN A 247 -4.17 19.30 -2.61
CA GLN A 247 -5.62 19.11 -2.51
C GLN A 247 -6.12 18.85 -1.08
N LEU A 248 -5.26 18.81 -0.04
CA LEU A 248 -5.61 18.53 1.37
C LEU A 248 -6.37 17.20 1.62
N ASN A 249 -6.69 16.44 0.58
CA ASN A 249 -7.55 15.24 0.62
C ASN A 249 -6.77 13.96 0.29
N ILE A 250 -5.55 13.87 0.79
CA ILE A 250 -4.74 12.68 0.55
C ILE A 250 -5.36 11.49 1.29
N THR A 251 -5.54 10.39 0.57
CA THR A 251 -5.85 9.09 1.13
C THR A 251 -4.60 8.24 1.12
N TYR A 252 -4.16 7.84 2.30
CA TYR A 252 -3.10 6.86 2.47
C TYR A 252 -3.71 5.49 2.69
N GLY A 253 -3.05 4.47 2.19
CA GLY A 253 -3.38 3.09 2.54
C GLY A 253 -3.01 2.77 3.98
N THR A 254 -3.47 1.63 4.43
CA THR A 254 -3.30 1.16 5.78
C THR A 254 -2.03 0.35 5.91
N ASN A 255 -1.21 0.65 6.92
CA ASN A 255 -0.04 -0.14 7.28
C ASN A 255 -0.27 -0.86 8.61
N PHE A 256 0.01 -2.15 8.64
CA PHE A 256 0.10 -2.96 9.85
C PHE A 256 1.36 -3.80 9.74
N MET A 257 2.41 -3.37 10.40
CA MET A 257 3.69 -4.05 10.39
C MET A 257 4.13 -4.39 11.81
N PHE A 258 4.59 -5.61 11.98
CA PHE A 258 5.14 -6.11 13.24
C PHE A 258 6.52 -6.68 13.00
N ALA A 259 7.48 -6.30 13.85
CA ALA A 259 8.78 -6.92 13.91
C ALA A 259 8.90 -7.73 15.21
N VAL A 260 9.20 -9.01 15.07
CA VAL A 260 9.23 -9.97 16.17
C VAL A 260 10.56 -10.69 16.16
N THR A 261 11.21 -10.76 17.34
CA THR A 261 12.41 -11.53 17.57
C THR A 261 12.10 -12.67 18.55
N GLU A 262 13.09 -13.48 18.88
CA GLU A 262 12.94 -14.50 19.93
C GLU A 262 12.47 -13.89 21.26
N SER A 263 12.99 -12.70 21.60
CA SER A 263 12.61 -11.97 22.82
C SER A 263 11.18 -11.43 22.84
N GLY A 264 10.50 -11.32 21.68
CA GLY A 264 9.13 -10.85 21.56
C GLY A 264 8.91 -9.84 20.45
N VAL A 265 7.79 -9.13 20.52
CA VAL A 265 7.47 -8.01 19.61
C VAL A 265 8.36 -6.85 19.98
N ILE A 266 9.19 -6.40 19.03
CA ILE A 266 10.14 -5.28 19.22
C ILE A 266 9.68 -4.01 18.53
N HIS A 267 8.76 -4.14 17.57
CA HIS A 267 8.19 -3.00 16.87
C HIS A 267 6.78 -3.30 16.38
N VAL A 268 5.94 -2.28 16.47
CA VAL A 268 4.60 -2.24 15.87
C VAL A 268 4.47 -0.91 15.16
N ASP A 269 4.05 -0.93 13.92
CA ASP A 269 3.67 0.25 13.15
C ASP A 269 2.31 0.01 12.50
N ILE A 270 1.28 0.62 13.07
CA ILE A 270 -0.08 0.60 12.55
C ILE A 270 -0.43 2.03 12.21
N THR A 271 -0.67 2.31 10.94
CA THR A 271 -0.94 3.67 10.46
C THR A 271 -2.07 3.70 9.43
N GLY A 272 -2.77 4.83 9.38
CA GLY A 272 -3.81 5.06 8.38
C GLY A 272 -5.06 4.19 8.55
N VAL A 273 -5.36 3.77 9.77
CA VAL A 273 -6.50 2.88 10.05
C VAL A 273 -7.77 3.66 10.23
N PHE A 274 -8.71 3.38 9.35
CA PHE A 274 -10.11 3.78 9.49
C PHE A 274 -10.95 2.53 9.76
N LEU A 275 -11.97 2.63 10.60
CA LEU A 275 -12.83 1.50 10.91
C LEU A 275 -14.07 1.51 10.00
N PRO A 276 -14.42 0.38 9.38
CA PRO A 276 -15.70 0.28 8.68
C PRO A 276 -16.83 0.34 9.70
N SER A 277 -17.86 1.14 9.40
CA SER A 277 -19.02 1.32 10.27
C SER A 277 -20.31 0.94 9.54
N ASN A 278 -21.22 1.86 9.30
CA ASN A 278 -22.51 1.55 8.70
C ASN A 278 -22.39 1.03 7.26
N ILE A 279 -23.11 -0.03 6.95
CA ILE A 279 -23.22 -0.56 5.60
C ILE A 279 -24.19 0.32 4.82
N ARG A 280 -23.78 0.80 3.65
CA ARG A 280 -24.65 1.53 2.73
C ARG A 280 -25.55 0.58 1.93
N SER A 281 -26.75 1.06 1.61
CA SER A 281 -27.71 0.30 0.82
C SER A 281 -27.32 0.18 -0.66
N GLU A 282 -26.55 1.14 -1.16
CA GLU A 282 -26.13 1.18 -2.55
C GLU A 282 -25.05 0.11 -2.82
N GLU A 283 -25.26 -0.64 -3.89
CA GLU A 283 -24.30 -1.64 -4.36
C GLU A 283 -23.51 -1.07 -5.54
N VAL A 284 -22.23 -1.39 -5.57
CA VAL A 284 -21.31 -1.07 -6.67
C VAL A 284 -21.07 -2.34 -7.45
N GLU A 285 -21.43 -2.33 -8.74
CA GLU A 285 -21.13 -3.43 -9.63
C GLU A 285 -19.68 -3.34 -10.12
N VAL A 286 -18.93 -4.41 -9.90
CA VAL A 286 -17.55 -4.58 -10.36
C VAL A 286 -17.50 -5.65 -11.42
N SER A 287 -17.02 -5.31 -12.61
CA SER A 287 -16.85 -6.22 -13.75
C SER A 287 -15.41 -6.22 -14.22
N TYR A 288 -14.78 -7.39 -14.28
CA TYR A 288 -13.40 -7.52 -14.79
C TYR A 288 -13.33 -7.32 -16.30
N ASP A 289 -14.36 -7.68 -17.07
CA ASP A 289 -14.42 -7.34 -18.50
C ASP A 289 -14.38 -5.83 -18.72
N LYS A 290 -15.14 -5.09 -17.88
CA LYS A 290 -15.12 -3.63 -17.96
C LYS A 290 -13.77 -3.05 -17.55
N ALA A 291 -13.12 -3.62 -16.53
CA ALA A 291 -11.77 -3.24 -16.15
C ALA A 291 -10.78 -3.47 -17.30
N VAL A 292 -10.84 -4.61 -17.96
CA VAL A 292 -9.97 -4.92 -19.12
C VAL A 292 -10.22 -3.96 -20.28
N GLU A 293 -11.47 -3.59 -20.54
CA GLU A 293 -11.83 -2.56 -21.53
C GLU A 293 -11.15 -1.23 -21.20
N MET A 294 -11.22 -0.78 -19.93
CA MET A 294 -10.61 0.48 -19.50
C MET A 294 -9.08 0.44 -19.56
N ILE A 295 -8.47 -0.68 -19.19
CA ILE A 295 -7.03 -0.89 -19.33
C ILE A 295 -6.63 -0.81 -20.80
N ARG A 296 -7.36 -1.49 -21.66
CA ARG A 296 -7.13 -1.45 -23.12
C ARG A 296 -7.20 -0.01 -23.65
N ASN A 297 -8.22 0.76 -23.26
CA ASN A 297 -8.37 2.15 -23.67
C ASN A 297 -7.21 3.02 -23.18
N LYS A 298 -6.73 2.83 -21.94
CA LYS A 298 -5.58 3.53 -21.39
C LYS A 298 -4.32 3.31 -22.24
N TYR A 299 -4.06 2.10 -22.68
CA TYR A 299 -2.86 1.75 -23.44
C TYR A 299 -3.03 1.91 -24.97
N GLN A 300 -4.25 2.05 -25.48
CA GLN A 300 -4.50 2.19 -26.92
C GLN A 300 -3.87 3.45 -27.53
N GLU A 301 -3.81 4.53 -26.76
CA GLU A 301 -3.22 5.80 -27.19
C GLU A 301 -1.72 5.92 -26.81
N THR A 302 -1.18 4.90 -26.15
CA THR A 302 0.21 4.89 -25.69
C THR A 302 1.05 4.03 -26.60
N LEU A 303 2.14 4.58 -27.15
CA LEU A 303 3.13 3.79 -27.86
C LEU A 303 3.96 3.01 -26.82
N LEU A 304 3.67 1.72 -26.68
CA LEU A 304 4.43 0.86 -25.78
C LEU A 304 5.80 0.55 -26.38
N GLU A 305 6.86 0.97 -25.72
CA GLU A 305 8.24 0.62 -26.10
C GLU A 305 8.55 -0.82 -25.71
N ASN A 306 8.12 -1.24 -24.55
CA ASN A 306 8.32 -2.57 -23.97
C ASN A 306 7.00 -3.32 -23.79
N PRO A 307 7.04 -4.66 -23.69
CA PRO A 307 5.86 -5.44 -23.34
C PRO A 307 5.36 -5.13 -21.93
N VAL A 308 4.06 -4.91 -21.80
CA VAL A 308 3.33 -4.71 -20.53
C VAL A 308 2.46 -5.93 -20.29
N TYR A 309 2.55 -6.52 -19.12
CA TYR A 309 1.81 -7.70 -18.71
C TYR A 309 0.85 -7.35 -17.60
N ILE A 310 -0.45 -7.56 -17.79
CA ILE A 310 -1.46 -7.47 -16.74
C ILE A 310 -1.43 -8.78 -15.97
N GLU A 311 -0.81 -8.74 -14.80
CA GLU A 311 -0.55 -9.92 -13.98
C GLU A 311 -1.76 -10.29 -13.11
N LYS A 312 -2.48 -9.26 -12.61
CA LYS A 312 -3.57 -9.45 -11.66
C LYS A 312 -4.59 -8.34 -11.75
N ILE A 313 -5.87 -8.74 -11.63
CA ILE A 313 -6.99 -7.84 -11.37
C ILE A 313 -7.63 -8.34 -10.07
N GLN A 314 -7.81 -7.47 -9.10
CA GLN A 314 -8.40 -7.81 -7.81
C GLN A 314 -9.22 -6.64 -7.28
N ILE A 315 -10.07 -6.91 -6.30
CA ILE A 315 -10.84 -5.88 -5.61
C ILE A 315 -10.13 -5.55 -4.30
N GLU A 316 -9.98 -4.25 -4.03
CA GLU A 316 -9.50 -3.72 -2.76
C GLU A 316 -10.41 -2.58 -2.31
N TYR A 317 -10.53 -2.37 -1.00
CA TYR A 317 -11.28 -1.25 -0.44
C TYR A 317 -10.37 -0.08 -0.10
N ALA A 318 -10.82 1.14 -0.41
CA ALA A 318 -10.11 2.37 -0.06
C ALA A 318 -11.03 3.34 0.70
N PRO A 319 -10.55 4.01 1.76
CA PRO A 319 -11.30 5.03 2.50
C PRO A 319 -11.27 6.37 1.76
N LEU A 320 -11.93 6.45 0.61
CA LEU A 320 -11.94 7.63 -0.23
C LEU A 320 -12.82 8.75 0.35
N PRO A 321 -12.45 10.02 0.14
CA PRO A 321 -13.30 11.15 0.50
C PRO A 321 -14.59 11.13 -0.32
N VAL A 322 -15.67 11.54 0.30
CA VAL A 322 -16.98 11.64 -0.36
C VAL A 322 -16.96 12.81 -1.34
N GLN A 323 -17.33 12.54 -2.58
CA GLN A 323 -17.53 13.55 -3.60
C GLN A 323 -19.03 13.70 -3.88
N GLN A 324 -19.55 14.90 -3.73
CA GLN A 324 -20.94 15.23 -4.06
C GLN A 324 -20.99 16.58 -4.76
N ASP A 325 -21.69 16.67 -5.90
CA ASP A 325 -21.87 17.90 -6.68
C ASP A 325 -20.55 18.62 -7.05
N GLY A 326 -19.50 17.82 -7.28
CA GLY A 326 -18.16 18.34 -7.62
C GLY A 326 -17.37 18.90 -6.42
N GLN A 327 -17.91 18.81 -5.22
CA GLN A 327 -17.23 19.17 -3.98
C GLN A 327 -16.71 17.91 -3.27
N VAL A 328 -15.54 18.04 -2.65
CA VAL A 328 -14.91 16.98 -1.84
C VAL A 328 -15.14 17.29 -0.37
N TYR A 329 -15.70 16.36 0.35
CA TYR A 329 -15.98 16.46 1.78
C TYR A 329 -14.89 15.75 2.59
N GLU A 330 -14.72 16.15 3.85
CA GLU A 330 -13.81 15.46 4.78
C GLU A 330 -14.32 14.07 5.18
N GLU A 331 -15.64 13.84 5.04
CA GLU A 331 -16.24 12.52 5.24
C GLU A 331 -15.63 11.50 4.27
N ARG A 332 -15.32 10.33 4.78
CA ARG A 332 -14.74 9.23 4.00
C ARG A 332 -15.66 8.03 3.96
N ARG A 333 -15.55 7.26 2.88
CA ARG A 333 -16.23 5.97 2.74
C ARG A 333 -15.27 4.93 2.21
N TYR A 334 -15.37 3.74 2.75
CA TYR A 334 -14.76 2.59 2.10
C TYR A 334 -15.51 2.28 0.81
N GLN A 335 -14.82 2.43 -0.30
CA GLN A 335 -15.33 2.13 -1.63
C GLN A 335 -14.53 0.98 -2.22
N PRO A 336 -15.19 0.01 -2.89
CA PRO A 336 -14.47 -1.01 -3.64
C PRO A 336 -13.80 -0.37 -4.86
N LEU A 337 -12.55 -0.71 -5.08
CA LEU A 337 -11.75 -0.33 -6.25
C LEU A 337 -11.26 -1.57 -6.96
N VAL A 338 -11.05 -1.46 -8.25
CA VAL A 338 -10.37 -2.49 -9.03
C VAL A 338 -8.88 -2.18 -9.07
N ALA A 339 -8.10 -2.96 -8.35
CA ALA A 339 -6.64 -2.88 -8.34
C ALA A 339 -6.08 -3.71 -9.50
N VAL A 340 -5.30 -3.07 -10.36
CA VAL A 340 -4.66 -3.68 -11.52
C VAL A 340 -3.16 -3.70 -11.29
N THR A 341 -2.58 -4.89 -11.26
CA THR A 341 -1.13 -5.07 -11.20
C THR A 341 -0.59 -5.34 -12.59
N VAL A 342 0.32 -4.51 -13.04
CA VAL A 342 1.02 -4.65 -14.31
C VAL A 342 2.51 -4.90 -14.07
N LYS A 343 3.15 -5.58 -15.03
CA LYS A 343 4.59 -5.82 -15.04
C LYS A 343 5.18 -5.30 -16.33
N GLU A 344 6.15 -4.41 -16.22
CA GLU A 344 6.94 -3.88 -17.33
C GLU A 344 8.42 -3.94 -16.98
N GLU A 345 9.26 -4.45 -17.86
CA GLU A 345 10.72 -4.62 -17.65
C GLU A 345 11.11 -5.29 -16.32
N GLY A 346 10.28 -6.25 -15.86
CA GLY A 346 10.49 -6.91 -14.57
C GLY A 346 10.00 -6.13 -13.35
N ARG A 347 9.51 -4.92 -13.56
CA ARG A 347 8.95 -4.06 -12.53
C ARG A 347 7.44 -4.26 -12.42
N PHE A 348 6.94 -4.24 -11.19
CA PHE A 348 5.51 -4.29 -10.92
C PHE A 348 5.02 -2.90 -10.57
N GLU A 349 3.93 -2.50 -11.21
CA GLU A 349 3.19 -1.28 -10.89
C GLU A 349 1.74 -1.63 -10.59
N LYS A 350 1.10 -0.83 -9.75
CA LYS A 350 -0.28 -1.02 -9.37
C LYS A 350 -1.03 0.29 -9.57
N PHE A 351 -2.16 0.23 -10.23
CA PHE A 351 -3.08 1.35 -10.34
C PHE A 351 -4.51 0.91 -10.07
N TYR A 352 -5.40 1.86 -9.85
CA TYR A 352 -6.76 1.59 -9.40
C TYR A 352 -7.79 2.23 -10.31
N LEU A 353 -8.85 1.49 -10.60
CA LEU A 353 -10.03 1.98 -11.30
C LEU A 353 -11.20 2.07 -10.33
N ASN A 354 -11.92 3.20 -10.36
CA ASN A 354 -13.14 3.36 -9.58
C ASN A 354 -14.33 2.80 -10.37
N PRO A 355 -14.97 1.71 -9.94
CA PRO A 355 -16.06 1.09 -10.68
C PRO A 355 -17.34 1.94 -10.75
N LEU A 356 -17.48 3.00 -9.94
CA LEU A 356 -18.61 3.92 -10.04
C LEU A 356 -18.58 4.78 -11.32
N ASN A 357 -17.41 5.09 -11.83
CA ASN A 357 -17.23 5.94 -13.02
C ASN A 357 -16.22 5.39 -14.02
N TRP A 358 -15.57 4.29 -13.69
CA TRP A 358 -14.53 3.61 -14.47
C TRP A 358 -13.35 4.49 -14.84
N LYS A 359 -13.01 5.45 -13.99
CA LYS A 359 -11.82 6.28 -14.12
C LYS A 359 -10.71 5.78 -13.21
N GLU A 360 -9.48 6.04 -13.61
CA GLU A 360 -8.32 5.82 -12.74
C GLU A 360 -8.39 6.76 -11.54
N VAL A 361 -8.12 6.22 -10.36
CA VAL A 361 -8.03 6.98 -9.12
C VAL A 361 -6.61 7.54 -9.02
N GLN A 362 -6.52 8.86 -8.94
CA GLN A 362 -5.25 9.61 -8.91
C GLN A 362 -4.95 10.11 -7.49
#